data_29b09a27664e332dbe6c917ea5a53695
#
_entry.id   29b09a27664e332dbe6c917ea5a53695
#
_cell.length_a   1.000
_cell.length_b   1.000
_cell.length_c   1.000
_cell.angle_alpha   90.00
_cell.angle_beta   90.00
_cell.angle_gamma   90.00
#
_symmetry.space_group_name_H-M   'P 1'
#
loop_
_entity.id
_entity.type
_entity.pdbx_description
1 polymer ?
#
loop_
_entity_poly.entity_id
_entity_poly.type
_entity_poly.pdbx_seq_one_letter_code
_entity_poly.pdbx_strand_id
1 'polypeptide(L)'
;RFTQGCYEDETPAVTEMGLTEAFNRGEQFFERNVTEFQTPFNGLGPAYVRKSCLDCHPAYGHGKRVTQYTAEWGNGYLLVIYHPADGDNSDDGPYVSEVTGMPQTRAVSPFLPPVDESGIHLNWLTLTAMADDSEISATQFPDGERYELIYPELSIDRSAFNTNPTPWETGNGAVAFRLESTIGIIGSGLLDAIPDDSIKAQYQREAPYVELNPAFWDKDANDFAATAWYVNASSGVEQVNRLKKFTYAMTRGSLQDGAGANAIWNITNVSRSDRPKLYTTEAWAKAMSENPKVIAAIKADPSSPYYADGTDEGIREAVYNLLLPSTNQFDNPWHNFQPEMSDNNFWAFQVWHRGLAIPRARNLQDPEVQRGKEVFNEIGCAACHRPSWKTTTDNYWNPQIIAKQNLQLPRYQNQTIWPYTDMIQHRLYMKNGIHGSWCRTTPLWGRGLSLINTGAEDRLHDCRARNEIEAILWHGYSKKSDGYRATLKFYKLPKADRDALVKFLRAI
;
A
#
# COMPACT_ATOMS: atom_id res chain seq x y z
N ARG A 1 21.40 10.64 -5.84
CA ARG A 1 22.45 10.14 -4.92
C ARG A 1 22.32 8.62 -4.73
N PHE A 2 23.19 8.02 -3.96
CA PHE A 2 23.15 6.61 -3.56
C PHE A 2 23.71 6.40 -2.14
N THR A 3 23.60 7.42 -1.32
CA THR A 3 24.01 7.47 0.09
C THR A 3 22.79 7.57 1.00
N GLN A 4 22.99 7.61 2.28
CA GLN A 4 21.93 7.87 3.23
C GLN A 4 21.16 9.15 2.85
N GLY A 5 19.83 9.12 2.94
CA GLY A 5 18.94 10.21 2.54
C GLY A 5 18.65 10.29 1.03
N CYS A 6 19.13 9.35 0.21
CA CYS A 6 18.90 9.40 -1.23
C CYS A 6 17.44 9.12 -1.65
N TYR A 7 16.63 8.59 -0.76
CA TYR A 7 15.19 8.38 -1.02
C TYR A 7 14.37 9.68 -0.98
N GLU A 8 14.98 10.75 -0.45
CA GLU A 8 14.39 12.09 -0.37
C GLU A 8 14.71 12.95 -1.60
N ASP A 9 15.58 12.48 -2.50
CA ASP A 9 16.02 13.26 -3.64
C ASP A 9 14.88 13.56 -4.63
N GLU A 10 14.85 14.80 -5.16
CA GLU A 10 13.96 15.17 -6.24
C GLU A 10 14.49 14.71 -7.60
N THR A 11 13.58 14.45 -8.54
CA THR A 11 13.96 14.19 -9.94
C THR A 11 14.41 15.48 -10.64
N PRO A 12 15.24 15.39 -11.71
CA PRO A 12 15.60 16.54 -12.52
C PRO A 12 14.39 17.32 -13.06
N ALA A 13 13.27 16.65 -13.35
CA ALA A 13 12.06 17.30 -13.83
C ALA A 13 11.49 18.33 -12.84
N VAL A 14 11.61 18.08 -11.53
CA VAL A 14 11.20 19.04 -10.49
C VAL A 14 12.00 20.33 -10.60
N THR A 15 13.33 20.21 -10.66
CA THR A 15 14.24 21.38 -10.80
C THR A 15 14.01 22.12 -12.13
N GLU A 16 13.96 21.39 -13.25
CA GLU A 16 13.81 21.95 -14.59
C GLU A 16 12.48 22.69 -14.78
N MET A 17 11.42 22.23 -14.12
CA MET A 17 10.10 22.87 -14.13
C MET A 17 9.94 23.98 -13.08
N GLY A 18 10.97 24.25 -12.27
CA GLY A 18 10.93 25.27 -11.21
C GLY A 18 10.02 24.88 -10.03
N LEU A 19 9.88 23.61 -9.75
CA LEU A 19 8.97 23.08 -8.73
C LEU A 19 9.63 22.71 -7.39
N THR A 20 10.92 23.00 -7.21
CA THR A 20 11.67 22.61 -6.00
C THR A 20 11.06 23.19 -4.72
N GLU A 21 10.56 24.44 -4.72
CA GLU A 21 9.89 25.01 -3.56
C GLU A 21 8.60 24.26 -3.22
N ALA A 22 7.80 23.91 -4.23
CA ALA A 22 6.59 23.13 -4.04
C ALA A 22 6.92 21.70 -3.57
N PHE A 23 7.99 21.11 -4.10
CA PHE A 23 8.48 19.80 -3.65
C PHE A 23 8.84 19.82 -2.16
N ASN A 24 9.63 20.75 -1.71
CA ASN A 24 10.04 20.88 -0.31
C ASN A 24 8.84 21.16 0.62
N ARG A 25 7.87 21.96 0.16
CA ARG A 25 6.63 22.19 0.92
C ARG A 25 5.75 20.95 0.98
N GLY A 26 5.66 20.22 -0.11
CA GLY A 26 4.91 18.96 -0.19
C GLY A 26 5.45 17.90 0.74
N GLU A 27 6.77 17.80 0.85
CA GLU A 27 7.46 16.91 1.78
C GLU A 27 7.02 17.10 3.22
N GLN A 28 6.83 18.34 3.66
CA GLN A 28 6.38 18.66 5.01
C GLN A 28 5.02 18.04 5.34
N PHE A 29 4.14 17.85 4.36
CA PHE A 29 2.84 17.19 4.57
C PHE A 29 2.96 15.68 4.72
N PHE A 30 3.98 15.09 4.16
CA PHE A 30 4.29 13.68 4.36
C PHE A 30 4.95 13.40 5.71
N GLU A 31 5.85 14.28 6.12
CA GLU A 31 6.66 14.12 7.34
C GLU A 31 5.93 14.50 8.61
N ARG A 32 5.00 15.47 8.54
CA ARG A 32 4.35 15.99 9.74
C ARG A 32 3.52 14.93 10.45
N ASN A 33 3.56 14.97 11.79
CA ASN A 33 2.51 14.37 12.60
C ASN A 33 1.25 15.24 12.51
N VAL A 34 0.17 14.66 12.06
CA VAL A 34 -1.14 15.27 12.14
C VAL A 34 -1.60 15.14 13.58
N THR A 35 -1.75 16.27 14.26
CA THR A 35 -2.10 16.30 15.68
C THR A 35 -3.60 16.33 15.89
N GLU A 36 -4.03 15.85 17.03
CA GLU A 36 -5.41 16.00 17.50
C GLU A 36 -5.65 17.47 17.88
N PHE A 37 -6.63 18.09 17.22
CA PHE A 37 -7.07 19.41 17.57
C PHE A 37 -8.46 19.37 18.20
N GLN A 38 -8.92 20.53 18.63
CA GLN A 38 -10.17 20.65 19.40
C GLN A 38 -11.43 20.32 18.60
N THR A 39 -11.33 20.20 17.29
CA THR A 39 -12.45 19.83 16.43
C THR A 39 -12.15 18.54 15.69
N PRO A 40 -13.16 17.68 15.42
CA PRO A 40 -12.96 16.37 14.79
C PRO A 40 -12.44 16.43 13.35
N PHE A 41 -12.54 17.58 12.70
CA PHE A 41 -12.14 17.78 11.31
C PHE A 41 -11.02 18.83 11.16
N ASN A 42 -10.30 19.11 12.23
CA ASN A 42 -9.19 20.04 12.23
C ASN A 42 -7.92 19.28 12.64
N GLY A 43 -7.30 18.65 11.70
CA GLY A 43 -6.15 17.81 11.88
C GLY A 43 -6.47 16.33 11.72
N LEU A 44 -6.20 15.54 12.76
CA LEU A 44 -6.47 14.11 12.76
C LEU A 44 -7.98 13.85 12.88
N GLY A 45 -8.55 13.10 11.95
CA GLY A 45 -9.99 12.83 11.93
C GLY A 45 -10.48 11.91 13.04
N PRO A 46 -11.80 11.68 13.21
CA PRO A 46 -12.34 11.05 14.41
C PRO A 46 -11.83 9.61 14.61
N ALA A 47 -11.63 8.85 13.55
CA ALA A 47 -10.89 7.59 13.55
C ALA A 47 -9.79 7.66 12.50
N TYR A 48 -8.66 7.01 12.74
CA TYR A 48 -7.51 7.07 11.85
C TYR A 48 -6.65 5.79 11.89
N VAL A 49 -5.86 5.60 10.85
CA VAL A 49 -4.90 4.48 10.76
C VAL A 49 -3.56 4.89 11.37
N ARG A 50 -3.03 6.07 10.98
CA ARG A 50 -1.75 6.62 11.47
C ARG A 50 -1.83 8.14 11.55
N LYS A 51 -0.93 8.73 12.34
CA LYS A 51 -0.79 10.18 12.49
C LYS A 51 0.09 10.82 11.43
N SER A 52 0.94 10.04 10.80
CA SER A 52 1.91 10.50 9.80
C SER A 52 2.10 9.45 8.72
N CYS A 53 2.42 9.91 7.51
CA CYS A 53 2.82 9.00 6.44
C CYS A 53 4.16 8.32 6.74
N LEU A 54 5.07 9.01 7.43
CA LEU A 54 6.36 8.45 7.89
C LEU A 54 6.20 7.30 8.89
N ASP A 55 5.08 7.23 9.62
CA ASP A 55 4.83 6.11 10.52
C ASP A 55 4.84 4.77 9.77
N CYS A 56 4.33 4.77 8.53
CA CYS A 56 4.29 3.61 7.65
C CYS A 56 5.45 3.52 6.66
N HIS A 57 5.95 4.66 6.18
CA HIS A 57 7.01 4.76 5.18
C HIS A 57 8.29 5.37 5.77
N PRO A 58 8.97 4.69 6.70
CA PRO A 58 10.18 5.24 7.32
C PRO A 58 11.20 5.58 6.23
N ALA A 59 11.69 6.84 6.24
CA ALA A 59 12.61 7.38 5.24
C ALA A 59 12.19 7.07 3.79
N TYR A 60 10.87 7.17 3.48
CA TYR A 60 10.25 7.00 2.15
C TYR A 60 10.36 5.60 1.53
N GLY A 61 10.87 4.65 2.28
CA GLY A 61 11.06 3.27 1.87
C GLY A 61 9.85 2.37 2.16
N HIS A 62 10.12 1.08 2.13
CA HIS A 62 9.16 0.05 2.54
C HIS A 62 8.98 0.04 4.06
N GLY A 63 7.88 -0.54 4.51
CA GLY A 63 7.71 -0.92 5.90
C GLY A 63 8.84 -1.87 6.36
N LYS A 64 9.03 -1.98 7.65
CA LYS A 64 9.92 -2.96 8.26
C LYS A 64 9.12 -3.94 9.12
N ARG A 65 9.66 -5.15 9.28
CA ARG A 65 9.04 -6.15 10.14
C ARG A 65 9.04 -5.70 11.59
N VAL A 66 7.90 -5.84 12.25
CA VAL A 66 7.72 -5.62 13.68
C VAL A 66 7.08 -6.87 14.31
N THR A 67 7.24 -7.01 15.61
CA THR A 67 6.73 -8.17 16.38
C THR A 67 5.39 -7.88 17.06
N GLN A 68 4.97 -6.63 17.08
CA GLN A 68 3.71 -6.20 17.66
C GLN A 68 3.05 -5.18 16.73
N TYR A 69 1.75 -5.33 16.51
CA TYR A 69 0.99 -4.34 15.76
C TYR A 69 0.64 -3.16 16.67
N THR A 70 1.09 -1.98 16.28
CA THR A 70 0.72 -0.70 16.94
C THR A 70 0.62 0.39 15.88
N ALA A 71 -0.24 1.38 16.11
CA ALA A 71 -0.36 2.54 15.22
C ALA A 71 0.71 3.61 15.51
N GLU A 72 1.95 3.20 15.69
CA GLU A 72 3.08 4.05 16.05
C GLU A 72 4.13 4.10 14.92
N TRP A 73 5.04 5.05 15.05
CA TRP A 73 6.11 5.26 14.09
C TRP A 73 6.92 3.99 13.81
N GLY A 74 7.18 3.75 12.56
CA GLY A 74 7.97 2.59 12.08
C GLY A 74 7.16 1.30 11.92
N ASN A 75 5.88 1.30 12.29
CA ASN A 75 4.99 0.17 12.05
C ASN A 75 4.22 0.38 10.73
N GLY A 76 4.83 -0.01 9.62
CA GLY A 76 4.27 0.12 8.27
C GLY A 76 3.20 -0.91 7.93
N TYR A 77 2.67 -1.65 8.89
CA TYR A 77 1.66 -2.64 8.62
C TYR A 77 0.25 -2.10 8.56
N LEU A 78 -0.52 -2.70 7.66
CA LEU A 78 -1.96 -2.57 7.54
C LEU A 78 -2.59 -3.94 7.78
N LEU A 79 -3.80 -3.91 8.30
CA LEU A 79 -4.60 -5.12 8.48
C LEU A 79 -5.43 -5.36 7.22
N VAL A 80 -5.55 -6.61 6.81
CA VAL A 80 -6.53 -7.07 5.83
C VAL A 80 -7.50 -7.96 6.58
N ILE A 81 -8.76 -7.54 6.66
CA ILE A 81 -9.83 -8.22 7.39
C ILE A 81 -10.94 -8.55 6.39
N TYR A 82 -11.19 -9.83 6.19
CA TYR A 82 -12.04 -10.29 5.09
C TYR A 82 -12.79 -11.58 5.43
N HIS A 83 -13.78 -11.90 4.61
CA HIS A 83 -14.48 -13.17 4.65
C HIS A 83 -13.89 -14.13 3.63
N PRO A 84 -13.24 -15.22 4.04
CA PRO A 84 -12.71 -16.22 3.11
C PRO A 84 -13.79 -16.78 2.18
N ALA A 85 -13.50 -16.83 0.88
CA ALA A 85 -14.49 -17.30 -0.11
C ALA A 85 -14.69 -18.82 -0.10
N ASP A 86 -13.61 -19.58 0.10
CA ASP A 86 -13.56 -21.04 -0.03
C ASP A 86 -13.22 -21.75 1.30
N GLY A 87 -13.67 -21.20 2.41
CA GLY A 87 -13.41 -21.74 3.76
C GLY A 87 -12.26 -21.06 4.48
N ASP A 88 -11.91 -21.56 5.66
CA ASP A 88 -11.07 -20.90 6.66
C ASP A 88 -9.66 -20.49 6.19
N ASN A 89 -9.15 -21.16 5.16
CA ASN A 89 -7.80 -20.92 4.64
C ASN A 89 -7.78 -20.27 3.24
N SER A 90 -8.93 -19.86 2.72
CA SER A 90 -8.97 -19.16 1.46
C SER A 90 -8.36 -17.77 1.63
N ASP A 91 -7.50 -17.38 0.69
CA ASP A 91 -6.92 -16.02 0.63
C ASP A 91 -7.86 -15.05 -0.09
N ASP A 92 -8.93 -15.53 -0.72
CA ASP A 92 -9.91 -14.75 -1.47
C ASP A 92 -11.17 -14.49 -0.65
N GLY A 93 -11.77 -13.32 -0.85
CA GLY A 93 -13.07 -12.97 -0.29
C GLY A 93 -13.25 -11.47 -0.09
N PRO A 94 -14.48 -11.01 0.12
CA PRO A 94 -14.77 -9.60 0.33
C PRO A 94 -14.27 -9.11 1.68
N TYR A 95 -13.88 -7.85 1.75
CA TYR A 95 -13.55 -7.21 3.01
C TYR A 95 -14.78 -7.15 3.93
N VAL A 96 -14.50 -7.19 5.24
CA VAL A 96 -15.52 -7.00 6.27
C VAL A 96 -16.04 -5.55 6.19
N SER A 97 -17.35 -5.38 6.02
CA SER A 97 -17.98 -4.08 5.76
C SER A 97 -18.08 -3.17 7.00
N GLU A 98 -17.94 -3.73 8.18
CA GLU A 98 -18.02 -3.02 9.46
C GLU A 98 -16.77 -2.21 9.79
N VAL A 99 -15.67 -2.48 9.08
CA VAL A 99 -14.43 -1.69 9.17
C VAL A 99 -14.03 -1.19 7.78
N THR A 100 -13.23 -0.15 7.74
CA THR A 100 -12.72 0.38 6.47
C THR A 100 -11.73 -0.59 5.82
N GLY A 101 -11.52 -0.49 4.50
CA GLY A 101 -10.56 -1.32 3.78
C GLY A 101 -9.11 -1.17 4.29
N MET A 102 -8.81 -0.03 4.92
CA MET A 102 -7.61 0.18 5.75
C MET A 102 -8.09 0.33 7.20
N PRO A 103 -8.15 -0.75 7.99
CA PRO A 103 -8.77 -0.74 9.30
C PRO A 103 -8.13 0.25 10.26
N GLN A 104 -8.95 1.10 10.84
CA GLN A 104 -8.54 2.13 11.79
C GLN A 104 -8.45 1.53 13.18
N THR A 105 -7.30 1.71 13.83
CA THR A 105 -7.02 1.18 15.17
C THR A 105 -6.85 2.27 16.22
N ARG A 106 -7.07 3.52 15.85
CA ARG A 106 -7.04 4.69 16.73
C ARG A 106 -8.23 5.60 16.47
N ALA A 107 -8.62 6.33 17.48
CA ALA A 107 -9.67 7.34 17.41
C ALA A 107 -9.34 8.53 18.31
N VAL A 108 -9.92 9.68 17.97
CA VAL A 108 -9.85 10.90 18.80
C VAL A 108 -10.95 10.81 19.87
N SER A 109 -10.59 11.12 21.12
CA SER A 109 -11.57 11.16 22.21
C SER A 109 -12.76 12.07 21.85
N PRO A 110 -14.01 11.68 22.17
CA PRO A 110 -14.40 10.58 23.08
C PRO A 110 -14.68 9.25 22.36
N PHE A 111 -14.36 9.12 21.07
CA PHE A 111 -14.66 7.92 20.30
C PHE A 111 -13.70 6.77 20.59
N LEU A 112 -14.21 5.55 20.38
CA LEU A 112 -13.44 4.33 20.38
C LEU A 112 -13.03 3.98 18.95
N PRO A 113 -11.84 3.41 18.72
CA PRO A 113 -11.46 2.98 17.37
C PRO A 113 -12.37 1.85 16.87
N PRO A 114 -12.55 1.70 15.55
CA PRO A 114 -13.23 0.53 14.98
C PRO A 114 -12.63 -0.79 15.44
N VAL A 115 -11.30 -0.86 15.54
CA VAL A 115 -10.55 -2.01 16.07
C VAL A 115 -9.58 -1.52 17.13
N ASP A 116 -9.68 -2.08 18.34
CA ASP A 116 -8.72 -1.80 19.42
C ASP A 116 -7.44 -2.60 19.17
N GLU A 117 -6.32 -1.90 19.00
CA GLU A 117 -5.04 -2.55 18.71
C GLU A 117 -4.52 -3.45 19.83
N SER A 118 -4.99 -3.28 21.06
CA SER A 118 -4.62 -4.16 22.18
C SER A 118 -5.10 -5.60 22.02
N GLY A 119 -6.12 -5.81 21.18
CA GLY A 119 -6.64 -7.13 20.84
C GLY A 119 -6.04 -7.74 19.57
N ILE A 120 -5.00 -7.12 19.00
CA ILE A 120 -4.31 -7.61 17.80
C ILE A 120 -3.07 -8.41 18.21
N HIS A 121 -3.00 -9.65 17.75
CA HIS A 121 -1.92 -10.58 18.05
C HIS A 121 -1.16 -10.94 16.79
N LEU A 122 0.13 -10.60 16.75
CA LEU A 122 1.03 -10.90 15.65
C LEU A 122 2.14 -11.83 16.12
N ASN A 123 2.25 -12.99 15.48
CA ASN A 123 3.30 -13.96 15.71
C ASN A 123 4.08 -14.23 14.41
N TRP A 124 5.38 -14.39 14.53
CA TRP A 124 6.24 -14.85 13.44
C TRP A 124 6.63 -16.29 13.68
N LEU A 125 6.20 -17.17 12.79
CA LEU A 125 6.43 -18.60 12.89
C LEU A 125 7.51 -19.05 11.91
N THR A 126 8.33 -20.01 12.30
CA THR A 126 9.32 -20.62 11.41
C THR A 126 8.64 -21.64 10.50
N LEU A 127 8.91 -21.53 9.19
CA LEU A 127 8.45 -22.51 8.21
C LEU A 127 9.28 -23.79 8.32
N THR A 128 8.64 -24.91 8.59
CA THR A 128 9.29 -26.22 8.75
C THR A 128 9.30 -27.02 7.46
N ALA A 129 8.34 -26.78 6.56
CA ALA A 129 8.24 -27.42 5.25
C ALA A 129 7.60 -26.48 4.24
N MET A 130 8.01 -26.56 2.99
CA MET A 130 7.31 -25.96 1.87
C MET A 130 5.96 -26.68 1.65
N ALA A 131 5.12 -26.19 0.73
CA ALA A 131 3.94 -26.92 0.31
C ALA A 131 4.31 -28.33 -0.19
N ASP A 132 3.40 -29.29 -0.06
CA ASP A 132 3.65 -30.70 -0.39
C ASP A 132 4.09 -30.94 -1.83
N ASP A 133 3.73 -30.04 -2.73
CA ASP A 133 4.10 -30.10 -4.14
C ASP A 133 5.49 -29.52 -4.47
N SER A 134 6.13 -28.82 -3.52
CA SER A 134 7.45 -28.18 -3.75
C SER A 134 8.60 -29.16 -3.59
N GLU A 135 9.58 -29.07 -4.49
CA GLU A 135 10.85 -29.81 -4.41
C GLU A 135 11.94 -29.06 -3.63
N ILE A 136 11.63 -27.86 -3.15
CA ILE A 136 12.56 -26.98 -2.45
C ILE A 136 12.50 -27.28 -0.95
N SER A 137 13.65 -27.45 -0.30
CA SER A 137 13.71 -27.55 1.16
C SER A 137 13.31 -26.21 1.79
N ALA A 138 12.64 -26.25 2.93
CA ALA A 138 12.37 -25.05 3.73
C ALA A 138 13.57 -24.58 4.58
N THR A 139 14.66 -25.36 4.65
CA THR A 139 15.72 -25.16 5.65
C THR A 139 17.15 -25.10 5.10
N GLN A 140 17.40 -25.62 3.92
CA GLN A 140 18.76 -25.66 3.36
C GLN A 140 18.81 -25.85 1.85
N PHE A 141 19.88 -25.34 1.24
CA PHE A 141 20.25 -25.61 -0.15
C PHE A 141 20.82 -27.02 -0.30
N PRO A 142 20.88 -27.57 -1.55
CA PRO A 142 21.48 -28.88 -1.80
C PRO A 142 22.94 -29.01 -1.37
N ASP A 143 23.69 -27.91 -1.32
CA ASP A 143 25.11 -27.87 -0.86
C ASP A 143 25.24 -27.80 0.68
N GLY A 144 24.10 -27.78 1.41
CA GLY A 144 24.09 -27.77 2.87
C GLY A 144 24.08 -26.39 3.52
N GLU A 145 24.18 -25.30 2.74
CA GLU A 145 24.00 -23.95 3.29
C GLU A 145 22.58 -23.80 3.85
N ARG A 146 22.48 -23.36 5.09
CA ARG A 146 21.20 -23.27 5.82
C ARG A 146 20.55 -21.91 5.68
N TYR A 147 19.21 -21.90 5.73
CA TYR A 147 18.37 -20.72 5.84
C TYR A 147 17.14 -21.01 6.71
N GLU A 148 16.51 -19.98 7.16
CA GLU A 148 15.25 -20.04 7.87
C GLU A 148 14.23 -19.13 7.19
N LEU A 149 13.04 -19.63 6.93
CA LEU A 149 11.92 -18.84 6.42
C LEU A 149 10.92 -18.63 7.54
N ILE A 150 10.41 -17.42 7.64
CA ILE A 150 9.37 -17.08 8.63
C ILE A 150 8.14 -16.53 7.93
N TYR A 151 6.99 -16.68 8.56
CA TYR A 151 5.71 -16.16 8.05
C TYR A 151 4.86 -15.62 9.20
N PRO A 152 3.98 -14.63 8.94
CA PRO A 152 3.15 -14.04 9.97
C PRO A 152 1.91 -14.90 10.23
N GLU A 153 1.51 -14.93 11.49
CA GLU A 153 0.20 -15.35 11.92
C GLU A 153 -0.45 -14.20 12.68
N LEU A 154 -1.60 -13.77 12.18
CA LEU A 154 -2.34 -12.63 12.71
C LEU A 154 -3.69 -13.10 13.21
N SER A 155 -4.05 -12.68 14.43
CA SER A 155 -5.39 -12.84 14.97
C SER A 155 -5.84 -11.56 15.67
N ILE A 156 -7.14 -11.34 15.72
CA ILE A 156 -7.75 -10.21 16.41
C ILE A 156 -8.88 -10.74 17.27
N ASP A 157 -8.87 -10.34 18.55
CA ASP A 157 -9.94 -10.73 19.47
C ASP A 157 -11.27 -10.11 19.03
N ARG A 158 -12.35 -10.88 19.10
CA ARG A 158 -13.68 -10.37 18.77
C ARG A 158 -14.05 -9.13 19.60
N SER A 159 -13.67 -9.11 20.88
CA SER A 159 -13.90 -8.00 21.80
C SER A 159 -13.15 -6.70 21.42
N ALA A 160 -12.15 -6.79 20.54
CA ALA A 160 -11.43 -5.63 20.03
C ALA A 160 -12.23 -4.82 19.01
N PHE A 161 -13.28 -5.39 18.43
CA PHE A 161 -14.13 -4.71 17.45
C PHE A 161 -15.22 -3.91 18.15
N ASN A 162 -15.18 -2.62 18.02
CA ASN A 162 -16.22 -1.72 18.54
C ASN A 162 -17.40 -1.55 17.57
N THR A 163 -17.40 -2.26 16.47
CA THR A 163 -18.45 -2.27 15.44
C THR A 163 -19.25 -3.57 15.41
N ASN A 164 -18.89 -4.57 16.24
CA ASN A 164 -19.51 -5.90 16.29
C ASN A 164 -19.68 -6.55 14.91
N PRO A 165 -18.59 -6.78 14.16
CA PRO A 165 -18.71 -7.42 12.86
C PRO A 165 -19.29 -8.81 12.99
N THR A 166 -20.23 -9.12 12.12
CA THR A 166 -20.88 -10.43 12.01
C THR A 166 -20.89 -10.85 10.53
N PRO A 167 -20.87 -12.13 10.25
CA PRO A 167 -20.69 -13.27 11.15
C PRO A 167 -19.20 -13.53 11.42
N TRP A 168 -18.88 -13.90 12.64
CA TRP A 168 -17.52 -14.18 13.11
C TRP A 168 -17.13 -15.65 13.02
N GLU A 169 -18.10 -16.51 12.75
CA GLU A 169 -17.99 -17.96 12.87
C GLU A 169 -17.51 -18.58 11.57
N THR A 170 -17.04 -19.82 11.65
CA THR A 170 -16.55 -20.61 10.53
C THR A 170 -17.62 -20.84 9.43
N GLY A 171 -17.18 -21.12 8.20
CA GLY A 171 -18.05 -21.23 7.03
C GLY A 171 -18.20 -19.92 6.27
N ASN A 172 -19.30 -19.70 5.56
CA ASN A 172 -19.53 -18.48 4.76
C ASN A 172 -19.55 -17.20 5.58
N GLY A 173 -19.42 -17.27 6.88
CA GLY A 173 -19.37 -16.19 7.80
C GLY A 173 -18.05 -16.02 8.54
N ALA A 174 -17.06 -16.86 8.28
CA ALA A 174 -15.75 -16.74 8.91
C ALA A 174 -15.09 -15.39 8.59
N VAL A 175 -14.29 -14.91 9.52
CA VAL A 175 -13.43 -13.74 9.34
C VAL A 175 -11.98 -14.20 9.40
N ALA A 176 -11.18 -13.78 8.43
CA ALA A 176 -9.76 -14.02 8.39
C ALA A 176 -8.97 -12.71 8.44
N PHE A 177 -7.75 -12.82 8.92
CA PHE A 177 -6.85 -11.70 9.12
C PHE A 177 -5.54 -11.95 8.39
N ARG A 178 -5.04 -10.93 7.70
CA ARG A 178 -3.73 -10.95 7.04
C ARG A 178 -3.01 -9.64 7.29
N LEU A 179 -1.71 -9.69 7.11
CA LEU A 179 -0.81 -8.56 7.30
C LEU A 179 -0.29 -8.09 5.95
N GLU A 180 -0.39 -6.79 5.69
CA GLU A 180 0.19 -6.15 4.52
C GLU A 180 1.10 -5.02 4.96
N SER A 181 2.33 -4.97 4.44
CA SER A 181 3.23 -3.85 4.68
C SER A 181 3.08 -2.78 3.61
N THR A 182 3.49 -1.56 3.94
CA THR A 182 3.55 -0.48 2.95
C THR A 182 4.65 -0.71 1.92
N ILE A 183 4.37 -0.30 0.69
CA ILE A 183 5.34 -0.30 -0.40
C ILE A 183 6.27 0.91 -0.31
N GLY A 184 7.45 0.84 -0.95
CA GLY A 184 8.29 2.02 -1.17
C GLY A 184 7.62 2.98 -2.13
N ILE A 185 7.80 4.28 -1.93
CA ILE A 185 7.15 5.34 -2.69
C ILE A 185 8.08 6.06 -3.67
N ILE A 186 9.39 5.81 -3.59
CA ILE A 186 10.37 6.40 -4.51
C ILE A 186 10.09 5.99 -5.95
N GLY A 187 10.21 6.92 -6.88
CA GLY A 187 10.04 6.68 -8.31
C GLY A 187 8.61 6.39 -8.76
N SER A 188 7.61 6.53 -7.89
CA SER A 188 6.21 6.23 -8.25
C SER A 188 5.71 7.09 -9.41
N GLY A 189 6.17 8.33 -9.53
CA GLY A 189 5.85 9.20 -10.66
C GLY A 189 6.40 8.68 -11.99
N LEU A 190 7.56 8.05 -11.97
CA LEU A 190 8.14 7.40 -13.17
C LEU A 190 7.33 6.16 -13.57
N LEU A 191 6.83 5.39 -12.60
CA LEU A 191 5.94 4.25 -12.87
C LEU A 191 4.60 4.71 -13.45
N ASP A 192 4.06 5.82 -12.96
CA ASP A 192 2.81 6.39 -13.48
C ASP A 192 2.95 6.85 -14.95
N ALA A 193 4.15 7.22 -15.36
CA ALA A 193 4.47 7.63 -16.74
C ALA A 193 4.59 6.46 -17.73
N ILE A 194 4.57 5.21 -17.29
CA ILE A 194 4.58 4.05 -18.19
C ILE A 194 3.26 4.01 -18.96
N PRO A 195 3.29 4.01 -20.32
CA PRO A 195 2.07 4.01 -21.13
C PRO A 195 1.23 2.75 -20.94
N ASP A 196 -0.09 2.92 -20.91
CA ASP A 196 -1.04 1.79 -20.78
C ASP A 196 -0.90 0.80 -21.95
N ASP A 197 -0.64 1.27 -23.17
CA ASP A 197 -0.41 0.41 -24.35
C ASP A 197 0.85 -0.46 -24.19
N SER A 198 1.89 0.07 -23.56
CA SER A 198 3.09 -0.71 -23.27
C SER A 198 2.83 -1.79 -22.22
N ILE A 199 2.01 -1.48 -21.21
CA ILE A 199 1.57 -2.46 -20.22
C ILE A 199 0.67 -3.52 -20.87
N LYS A 200 -0.25 -3.13 -21.75
CA LYS A 200 -1.08 -4.06 -22.51
C LYS A 200 -0.22 -5.05 -23.31
N ALA A 201 0.79 -4.56 -24.02
CA ALA A 201 1.73 -5.40 -24.76
C ALA A 201 2.48 -6.39 -23.84
N GLN A 202 2.74 -5.99 -22.59
CA GLN A 202 3.36 -6.88 -21.59
C GLN A 202 2.38 -7.98 -21.14
N TYR A 203 1.13 -7.66 -20.87
CA TYR A 203 0.10 -8.66 -20.57
C TYR A 203 -0.05 -9.67 -21.72
N GLN A 204 -0.11 -9.19 -22.97
CA GLN A 204 -0.20 -10.04 -24.16
C GLN A 204 1.00 -10.96 -24.33
N ARG A 205 2.20 -10.51 -23.95
CA ARG A 205 3.42 -11.30 -23.97
C ARG A 205 3.41 -12.41 -22.93
N GLU A 206 2.87 -12.16 -21.74
CA GLU A 206 2.88 -13.11 -20.63
C GLU A 206 1.71 -14.10 -20.67
N ALA A 207 0.56 -13.69 -21.18
CA ALA A 207 -0.66 -14.48 -21.21
C ALA A 207 -0.51 -15.92 -21.75
N PRO A 208 0.35 -16.22 -22.76
CA PRO A 208 0.57 -17.60 -23.22
C PRO A 208 1.31 -18.50 -22.22
N TYR A 209 1.98 -17.93 -21.20
CA TYR A 209 2.90 -18.66 -20.33
C TYR A 209 2.42 -18.76 -18.89
N VAL A 210 1.59 -17.82 -18.43
CA VAL A 210 1.07 -17.77 -17.07
C VAL A 210 -0.43 -17.47 -17.08
N GLU A 211 -1.12 -17.91 -16.04
CA GLU A 211 -2.48 -17.47 -15.78
C GLU A 211 -2.44 -16.03 -15.24
N LEU A 212 -3.05 -15.12 -15.96
CA LEU A 212 -3.20 -13.72 -15.54
C LEU A 212 -4.48 -13.55 -14.74
N ASN A 213 -4.47 -12.61 -13.79
CA ASN A 213 -5.65 -12.35 -12.98
C ASN A 213 -6.82 -11.89 -13.85
N PRO A 214 -7.95 -12.63 -13.89
CA PRO A 214 -9.11 -12.29 -14.71
C PRO A 214 -9.77 -10.96 -14.32
N ALA A 215 -9.47 -10.41 -13.14
CA ALA A 215 -9.89 -9.07 -12.78
C ALA A 215 -9.19 -7.98 -13.61
N PHE A 216 -8.04 -8.28 -14.22
CA PHE A 216 -7.25 -7.34 -15.04
C PHE A 216 -7.17 -7.72 -16.50
N TRP A 217 -7.26 -9.00 -16.82
CA TRP A 217 -7.05 -9.48 -18.19
C TRP A 217 -8.15 -10.44 -18.66
N ASP A 218 -8.79 -10.08 -19.75
CA ASP A 218 -9.72 -10.95 -20.47
C ASP A 218 -8.92 -11.74 -21.53
N LYS A 219 -8.69 -13.02 -21.23
CA LYS A 219 -7.89 -13.89 -22.11
C LYS A 219 -8.56 -14.15 -23.47
N ASP A 220 -9.89 -14.16 -23.52
CA ASP A 220 -10.63 -14.45 -24.75
C ASP A 220 -10.64 -13.23 -25.67
N ALA A 221 -10.74 -12.03 -25.09
CA ALA A 221 -10.60 -10.78 -25.83
C ALA A 221 -9.14 -10.39 -26.12
N ASN A 222 -8.17 -11.00 -25.43
CA ASN A 222 -6.75 -10.63 -25.43
C ASN A 222 -6.55 -9.13 -25.15
N ASP A 223 -7.29 -8.64 -24.15
CA ASP A 223 -7.35 -7.24 -23.76
C ASP A 223 -7.60 -7.09 -22.26
N PHE A 224 -7.50 -5.86 -21.74
CA PHE A 224 -7.85 -5.57 -20.36
C PHE A 224 -9.32 -5.92 -20.06
N ALA A 225 -9.54 -6.54 -18.91
CA ALA A 225 -10.89 -6.73 -18.39
C ALA A 225 -11.50 -5.36 -17.98
N ALA A 226 -12.82 -5.27 -17.99
CA ALA A 226 -13.53 -4.05 -17.57
C ALA A 226 -13.15 -3.62 -16.16
N THR A 227 -12.89 -4.57 -15.26
CA THR A 227 -12.49 -4.35 -13.86
C THR A 227 -11.03 -3.90 -13.69
N ALA A 228 -10.22 -3.91 -14.77
CA ALA A 228 -8.86 -3.39 -14.74
C ALA A 228 -8.80 -1.86 -14.62
N TRP A 229 -9.91 -1.18 -14.86
CA TRP A 229 -9.98 0.27 -14.86
C TRP A 229 -10.50 0.82 -13.55
N TYR A 230 -9.86 1.88 -13.10
CA TYR A 230 -10.27 2.65 -11.93
C TYR A 230 -10.81 4.00 -12.37
N VAL A 231 -11.96 4.37 -11.84
CA VAL A 231 -12.54 5.69 -12.09
C VAL A 231 -11.93 6.68 -11.12
N ASN A 232 -10.98 7.46 -11.58
CA ASN A 232 -10.46 8.59 -10.82
C ASN A 232 -11.55 9.65 -10.71
N ALA A 233 -11.86 10.07 -9.52
CA ALA A 233 -12.88 11.07 -9.27
C ALA A 233 -12.44 12.04 -8.19
N SER A 234 -12.54 13.32 -8.48
CA SER A 234 -12.36 14.39 -7.54
C SER A 234 -13.76 14.90 -7.16
N SER A 235 -14.21 14.61 -5.94
CA SER A 235 -15.53 15.06 -5.43
C SER A 235 -16.74 14.65 -6.30
N GLY A 236 -16.60 13.64 -7.15
CA GLY A 236 -17.66 13.22 -8.08
C GLY A 236 -17.86 14.17 -9.28
N VAL A 237 -17.06 15.20 -9.42
CA VAL A 237 -17.16 16.20 -10.52
C VAL A 237 -16.45 15.73 -11.78
N GLU A 238 -15.32 15.08 -11.63
CA GLU A 238 -14.52 14.56 -12.72
C GLU A 238 -14.40 13.04 -12.59
N GLN A 239 -14.69 12.34 -13.67
CA GLN A 239 -14.54 10.89 -13.75
C GLN A 239 -13.69 10.54 -14.97
N VAL A 240 -12.50 10.00 -14.70
CA VAL A 240 -11.55 9.59 -15.74
C VAL A 240 -11.12 8.16 -15.46
N ASN A 241 -11.32 7.28 -16.43
CA ASN A 241 -10.86 5.91 -16.33
C ASN A 241 -9.34 5.82 -16.50
N ARG A 242 -8.68 5.19 -15.54
CA ARG A 242 -7.24 4.91 -15.57
C ARG A 242 -6.97 3.45 -15.26
N LEU A 243 -5.99 2.88 -15.94
CA LEU A 243 -5.55 1.51 -15.69
C LEU A 243 -5.04 1.37 -14.26
N LYS A 244 -5.49 0.35 -13.56
CA LYS A 244 -4.99 0.03 -12.21
C LYS A 244 -3.53 -0.41 -12.28
N LYS A 245 -2.67 0.26 -11.53
CA LYS A 245 -1.20 0.05 -11.55
C LYS A 245 -0.59 0.00 -10.15
N PHE A 246 -1.24 0.57 -9.15
CA PHE A 246 -0.66 0.84 -7.84
C PHE A 246 -1.27 -0.04 -6.74
N THR A 247 -0.51 -0.23 -5.68
CA THR A 247 -0.66 -1.18 -4.58
C THR A 247 -0.34 -2.62 -4.97
N TYR A 248 -0.12 -3.49 -3.98
CA TYR A 248 0.09 -4.93 -4.27
C TYR A 248 -1.13 -5.56 -4.93
N ALA A 249 -2.33 -5.17 -4.49
CA ALA A 249 -3.60 -5.64 -5.05
C ALA A 249 -4.00 -4.92 -6.34
N MET A 250 -3.22 -3.94 -6.81
CA MET A 250 -3.53 -3.10 -7.98
C MET A 250 -4.94 -2.48 -7.90
N THR A 251 -5.22 -1.83 -6.80
CA THR A 251 -6.55 -1.24 -6.53
C THR A 251 -6.71 0.18 -7.07
N ARG A 252 -5.63 0.82 -7.54
CA ARG A 252 -5.61 2.24 -7.89
C ARG A 252 -5.05 2.50 -9.29
N GLY A 253 -5.66 3.46 -9.98
CA GLY A 253 -5.29 3.85 -11.35
C GLY A 253 -4.09 4.79 -11.40
N SER A 254 -4.30 6.08 -11.24
CA SER A 254 -3.20 7.05 -11.26
C SER A 254 -2.59 7.27 -9.88
N LEU A 255 -1.32 7.70 -9.88
CA LEU A 255 -0.63 8.08 -8.65
C LEU A 255 -1.32 9.25 -7.93
N GLN A 256 -1.81 10.22 -8.68
CA GLN A 256 -2.40 11.44 -8.13
C GLN A 256 -3.73 11.21 -7.41
N ASP A 257 -4.48 10.17 -7.79
CA ASP A 257 -5.71 9.80 -7.08
C ASP A 257 -5.43 8.77 -5.99
N GLY A 258 -4.90 7.64 -6.37
CA GLY A 258 -4.79 6.49 -5.50
C GLY A 258 -3.78 6.64 -4.37
N ALA A 259 -2.52 6.58 -4.74
CA ALA A 259 -1.43 6.57 -3.76
C ALA A 259 -1.20 7.95 -3.12
N GLY A 260 -1.43 9.02 -3.86
CA GLY A 260 -1.23 10.38 -3.35
C GLY A 260 -2.45 10.92 -2.60
N ALA A 261 -3.52 11.20 -3.32
CA ALA A 261 -4.68 11.89 -2.77
C ALA A 261 -5.50 11.06 -1.79
N ASN A 262 -5.70 9.78 -2.12
CA ASN A 262 -6.52 8.90 -1.30
C ASN A 262 -5.84 8.53 0.02
N ALA A 263 -4.52 8.34 0.01
CA ALA A 263 -3.76 7.95 1.19
C ALA A 263 -3.83 9.00 2.32
N ILE A 264 -3.72 10.29 2.01
CA ILE A 264 -3.88 11.34 3.02
C ILE A 264 -5.22 11.20 3.74
N TRP A 265 -6.29 11.05 2.96
CA TRP A 265 -7.64 10.97 3.47
C TRP A 265 -7.89 9.68 4.25
N ASN A 266 -7.55 8.51 3.72
CA ASN A 266 -7.91 7.25 4.37
C ASN A 266 -6.95 6.83 5.49
N ILE A 267 -5.77 7.43 5.61
CA ILE A 267 -4.84 7.17 6.73
C ILE A 267 -5.11 8.11 7.91
N THR A 268 -5.29 9.40 7.65
CA THR A 268 -5.41 10.43 8.71
C THR A 268 -6.81 11.02 8.84
N ASN A 269 -7.71 10.74 7.90
CA ASN A 269 -9.02 11.37 7.79
C ASN A 269 -8.97 12.91 7.64
N VAL A 270 -7.85 13.46 7.16
CA VAL A 270 -7.74 14.89 6.88
C VAL A 270 -8.63 15.26 5.68
N SER A 271 -9.50 16.23 5.88
CA SER A 271 -10.47 16.67 4.88
C SER A 271 -9.85 17.63 3.87
N ARG A 272 -10.36 17.57 2.64
CA ARG A 272 -10.02 18.45 1.52
C ARG A 272 -11.27 18.79 0.72
N SER A 273 -11.17 19.83 -0.12
CA SER A 273 -12.27 20.22 -1.00
C SER A 273 -12.79 19.08 -1.91
N ASP A 274 -11.89 18.15 -2.31
CA ASP A 274 -12.19 16.98 -3.12
C ASP A 274 -12.53 15.71 -2.29
N ARG A 275 -12.40 15.78 -0.98
CA ARG A 275 -12.71 14.70 -0.02
C ARG A 275 -13.50 15.29 1.16
N PRO A 276 -14.77 15.68 0.92
CA PRO A 276 -15.60 16.32 1.95
C PRO A 276 -16.25 15.31 2.92
N LYS A 277 -16.05 14.03 2.69
CA LYS A 277 -16.64 12.94 3.47
C LYS A 277 -15.56 12.25 4.30
N LEU A 278 -15.95 11.68 5.44
CA LEU A 278 -15.04 10.88 6.26
C LEU A 278 -14.79 9.50 5.66
N TYR A 279 -13.61 8.97 5.92
CA TYR A 279 -13.28 7.57 5.71
C TYR A 279 -13.67 6.78 6.96
N THR A 280 -14.92 6.34 7.01
CA THR A 280 -15.56 5.64 8.13
C THR A 280 -16.51 4.58 7.58
N THR A 281 -17.24 3.89 8.48
CA THR A 281 -18.32 2.98 8.12
C THR A 281 -19.60 3.37 8.85
N GLU A 282 -20.74 3.02 8.29
CA GLU A 282 -22.04 3.20 8.95
C GLU A 282 -22.12 2.42 10.27
N ALA A 283 -21.56 1.20 10.29
CA ALA A 283 -21.53 0.37 11.50
C ALA A 283 -20.79 1.05 12.65
N TRP A 284 -19.66 1.70 12.37
CA TRP A 284 -18.94 2.45 13.37
C TRP A 284 -19.67 3.70 13.81
N ALA A 285 -20.25 4.46 12.88
CA ALA A 285 -21.08 5.64 13.20
C ALA A 285 -22.23 5.26 14.13
N LYS A 286 -22.93 4.17 13.84
CA LYS A 286 -24.01 3.64 14.67
C LYS A 286 -23.50 3.23 16.06
N ALA A 287 -22.42 2.45 16.13
CA ALA A 287 -21.87 1.99 17.40
C ALA A 287 -21.46 3.17 18.31
N MET A 288 -20.84 4.22 17.76
CA MET A 288 -20.46 5.42 18.52
C MET A 288 -21.67 6.23 18.96
N SER A 289 -22.69 6.36 18.13
CA SER A 289 -23.92 7.09 18.47
C SER A 289 -24.74 6.42 19.58
N GLU A 290 -24.61 5.11 19.74
CA GLU A 290 -25.30 4.31 20.75
C GLU A 290 -24.46 4.09 22.02
N ASN A 291 -23.19 4.50 22.04
CA ASN A 291 -22.29 4.24 23.17
C ASN A 291 -22.55 5.23 24.33
N PRO A 292 -22.98 4.75 25.53
CA PRO A 292 -23.31 5.65 26.65
C PRO A 292 -22.15 6.51 27.13
N LYS A 293 -20.91 6.00 27.06
CA LYS A 293 -19.72 6.75 27.47
C LYS A 293 -19.40 7.89 26.51
N VAL A 294 -19.56 7.65 25.20
CA VAL A 294 -19.42 8.68 24.16
C VAL A 294 -20.46 9.78 24.35
N ILE A 295 -21.73 9.41 24.52
CA ILE A 295 -22.82 10.37 24.75
C ILE A 295 -22.57 11.20 26.00
N ALA A 296 -22.21 10.56 27.13
CA ALA A 296 -21.95 11.26 28.38
C ALA A 296 -20.76 12.23 28.27
N ALA A 297 -19.70 11.84 27.58
CA ALA A 297 -18.52 12.70 27.39
C ALA A 297 -18.86 13.93 26.53
N ILE A 298 -19.63 13.76 25.45
CA ILE A 298 -20.06 14.87 24.60
C ILE A 298 -21.00 15.81 25.38
N LYS A 299 -21.94 15.25 26.16
CA LYS A 299 -22.86 16.03 26.97
C LYS A 299 -22.17 16.89 28.01
N ALA A 300 -21.02 16.44 28.51
CA ALA A 300 -20.18 17.18 29.45
C ALA A 300 -19.38 18.34 28.79
N ASP A 301 -19.34 18.39 27.46
CA ASP A 301 -18.61 19.42 26.70
C ASP A 301 -19.53 20.16 25.72
N PRO A 302 -20.13 21.27 26.15
CA PRO A 302 -20.98 22.09 25.28
C PRO A 302 -20.29 22.69 24.07
N SER A 303 -18.97 22.69 24.02
CA SER A 303 -18.18 23.16 22.87
C SER A 303 -17.97 22.09 21.80
N SER A 304 -18.32 20.85 22.10
CA SER A 304 -18.21 19.74 21.15
C SER A 304 -19.09 19.97 19.92
N PRO A 305 -18.59 19.76 18.69
CA PRO A 305 -19.41 19.87 17.47
C PRO A 305 -20.54 18.83 17.41
N TYR A 306 -20.52 17.83 18.25
CA TYR A 306 -21.55 16.79 18.37
C TYR A 306 -22.57 17.10 19.48
N TYR A 307 -22.43 18.21 20.19
CA TYR A 307 -23.29 18.55 21.34
C TYR A 307 -24.76 18.78 20.94
N ALA A 308 -25.01 19.29 19.73
CA ALA A 308 -26.33 19.59 19.21
C ALA A 308 -27.15 20.47 20.19
N ASP A 309 -28.26 19.94 20.72
CA ASP A 309 -29.12 20.62 21.71
C ASP A 309 -28.79 20.19 23.17
N GLY A 310 -27.77 19.37 23.38
CA GLY A 310 -27.36 18.87 24.68
C GLY A 310 -28.21 17.73 25.25
N THR A 311 -29.26 17.30 24.52
CA THR A 311 -30.01 16.10 24.89
C THR A 311 -29.32 14.84 24.40
N ASP A 312 -29.56 13.70 25.08
CA ASP A 312 -29.02 12.41 24.64
C ASP A 312 -29.45 12.06 23.20
N GLU A 313 -30.69 12.35 22.86
CA GLU A 313 -31.24 12.08 21.52
C GLU A 313 -30.59 12.98 20.47
N GLY A 314 -30.47 14.28 20.74
CA GLY A 314 -29.82 15.23 19.82
C GLY A 314 -28.33 14.90 19.64
N ILE A 315 -27.62 14.50 20.69
CA ILE A 315 -26.23 14.07 20.60
C ILE A 315 -26.10 12.79 19.78
N ARG A 316 -26.96 11.79 20.01
CA ARG A 316 -26.96 10.55 19.21
C ARG A 316 -27.16 10.84 17.73
N GLU A 317 -28.13 11.69 17.38
CA GLU A 317 -28.40 12.08 16.02
C GLU A 317 -27.19 12.79 15.38
N ALA A 318 -26.59 13.74 16.09
CA ALA A 318 -25.41 14.46 15.61
C ALA A 318 -24.22 13.51 15.39
N VAL A 319 -23.92 12.63 16.37
CA VAL A 319 -22.84 11.66 16.25
C VAL A 319 -23.07 10.74 15.05
N TYR A 320 -24.23 10.13 14.94
CA TYR A 320 -24.52 9.23 13.83
C TYR A 320 -24.33 9.91 12.48
N ASN A 321 -24.99 11.06 12.27
CA ASN A 321 -24.97 11.74 10.98
C ASN A 321 -23.58 12.31 10.65
N LEU A 322 -22.86 12.86 11.63
CA LEU A 322 -21.51 13.41 11.38
C LEU A 322 -20.46 12.34 11.11
N LEU A 323 -20.61 11.15 11.66
CA LEU A 323 -19.65 10.07 11.46
C LEU A 323 -19.93 9.20 10.23
N LEU A 324 -21.09 9.36 9.59
CA LEU A 324 -21.41 8.60 8.38
C LEU A 324 -20.44 8.89 7.22
N PRO A 325 -20.03 7.85 6.48
CA PRO A 325 -19.15 8.02 5.31
C PRO A 325 -19.82 8.74 4.14
N SER A 326 -21.13 8.90 4.17
CA SER A 326 -21.91 9.58 3.13
C SER A 326 -22.17 11.07 3.40
N THR A 327 -21.94 11.55 4.62
CA THR A 327 -22.23 12.93 5.00
C THR A 327 -21.19 13.88 4.42
N ASN A 328 -21.64 14.92 3.71
CA ASN A 328 -20.77 16.05 3.34
C ASN A 328 -20.49 16.90 4.58
N GLN A 329 -19.28 16.89 5.06
CA GLN A 329 -18.88 17.57 6.30
C GLN A 329 -18.92 19.10 6.17
N PHE A 330 -18.79 19.64 4.96
CA PHE A 330 -18.79 21.09 4.74
C PHE A 330 -20.21 21.69 4.62
N ASP A 331 -21.19 20.83 4.42
CA ASP A 331 -22.62 21.21 4.37
C ASP A 331 -23.36 20.48 5.49
N ASN A 332 -23.23 21.01 6.69
CA ASN A 332 -23.67 20.32 7.90
C ASN A 332 -24.47 21.26 8.82
N PRO A 333 -25.66 20.85 9.27
CA PRO A 333 -26.52 21.68 10.10
C PRO A 333 -25.98 21.90 11.53
N TRP A 334 -25.08 21.05 12.03
CA TRP A 334 -24.58 21.16 13.41
C TRP A 334 -23.28 21.97 13.51
N HIS A 335 -22.50 22.07 12.45
CA HIS A 335 -21.24 22.78 12.47
C HIS A 335 -20.76 23.18 11.08
N ASN A 336 -20.12 24.35 10.99
CA ASN A 336 -19.51 24.82 9.74
C ASN A 336 -18.04 24.38 9.66
N PHE A 337 -17.80 23.24 9.06
CA PHE A 337 -16.44 22.74 8.82
C PHE A 337 -15.86 23.31 7.53
N GLN A 338 -14.56 23.49 7.53
CA GLN A 338 -13.79 23.90 6.37
C GLN A 338 -12.77 22.83 5.99
N PRO A 339 -12.34 22.74 4.72
CA PRO A 339 -11.25 21.85 4.34
C PRO A 339 -9.99 22.12 5.15
N GLU A 340 -9.40 21.07 5.72
CA GLU A 340 -8.21 21.19 6.56
C GLU A 340 -6.94 21.35 5.71
N MET A 341 -6.90 20.75 4.54
CA MET A 341 -5.82 20.89 3.58
C MET A 341 -6.28 21.75 2.39
N SER A 342 -5.59 22.85 2.14
CA SER A 342 -5.88 23.70 0.99
C SER A 342 -5.54 23.01 -0.33
N ASP A 343 -6.21 23.43 -1.41
CA ASP A 343 -5.97 22.91 -2.77
C ASP A 343 -4.51 23.13 -3.22
N ASN A 344 -3.90 24.25 -2.81
CA ASN A 344 -2.51 24.54 -3.14
C ASN A 344 -1.51 23.67 -2.35
N ASN A 345 -1.78 23.38 -1.10
CA ASN A 345 -0.98 22.45 -0.31
C ASN A 345 -1.11 21.01 -0.83
N PHE A 346 -2.30 20.63 -1.28
CA PHE A 346 -2.50 19.34 -1.96
C PHE A 346 -1.67 19.24 -3.25
N TRP A 347 -1.66 20.29 -4.07
CA TRP A 347 -0.78 20.36 -5.23
C TRP A 347 0.69 20.17 -4.86
N ALA A 348 1.18 20.90 -3.85
CA ALA A 348 2.56 20.78 -3.39
C ALA A 348 2.89 19.33 -2.94
N PHE A 349 1.98 18.69 -2.22
CA PHE A 349 2.13 17.30 -1.83
C PHE A 349 2.22 16.37 -3.06
N GLN A 350 1.42 16.61 -4.10
CA GLN A 350 1.47 15.82 -5.34
C GLN A 350 2.75 16.07 -6.14
N VAL A 351 3.27 17.30 -6.14
CA VAL A 351 4.57 17.62 -6.73
C VAL A 351 5.67 16.80 -6.05
N TRP A 352 5.67 16.79 -4.71
CA TRP A 352 6.62 16.00 -3.93
C TRP A 352 6.51 14.51 -4.24
N HIS A 353 5.31 13.93 -4.13
CA HIS A 353 5.12 12.49 -4.30
C HIS A 353 5.48 12.01 -5.71
N ARG A 354 5.05 12.75 -6.73
CA ARG A 354 5.40 12.45 -8.11
C ARG A 354 6.86 12.75 -8.43
N GLY A 355 7.46 13.68 -7.68
CA GLY A 355 8.81 14.17 -7.88
C GLY A 355 9.93 13.34 -7.24
N LEU A 356 9.62 12.33 -6.44
CA LEU A 356 10.63 11.50 -5.78
C LEU A 356 11.47 10.71 -6.78
N ALA A 357 12.79 10.87 -6.70
CA ALA A 357 13.76 10.22 -7.58
C ALA A 357 14.02 8.76 -7.19
N ILE A 358 14.77 8.08 -8.05
CA ILE A 358 15.31 6.76 -7.81
C ILE A 358 16.83 6.88 -7.59
N PRO A 359 17.39 6.21 -6.59
CA PRO A 359 18.84 6.10 -6.43
C PRO A 359 19.48 5.48 -7.67
N ARG A 360 20.68 5.94 -7.98
CA ARG A 360 21.47 5.37 -9.09
C ARG A 360 21.89 3.93 -8.76
N ALA A 361 21.83 3.07 -9.77
CA ALA A 361 22.48 1.76 -9.70
C ALA A 361 24.00 1.90 -9.49
N ARG A 362 24.58 0.95 -8.79
CA ARG A 362 25.96 1.01 -8.32
C ARG A 362 26.78 -0.18 -8.81
N ASN A 363 28.10 0.01 -8.89
CA ASN A 363 29.04 -1.09 -9.12
C ASN A 363 28.73 -1.96 -10.35
N LEU A 364 28.12 -1.38 -11.39
CA LEU A 364 27.68 -2.14 -12.57
C LEU A 364 28.84 -2.74 -13.37
N GLN A 365 30.08 -2.28 -13.13
CA GLN A 365 31.28 -2.83 -13.78
C GLN A 365 31.96 -3.91 -12.94
N ASP A 366 31.50 -4.18 -11.72
CA ASP A 366 32.00 -5.27 -10.89
C ASP A 366 31.68 -6.63 -11.57
N PRO A 367 32.65 -7.51 -11.79
CA PRO A 367 32.41 -8.80 -12.45
C PRO A 367 31.37 -9.67 -11.76
N GLU A 368 31.31 -9.64 -10.43
CA GLU A 368 30.27 -10.39 -9.69
C GLU A 368 28.88 -9.80 -9.89
N VAL A 369 28.75 -8.46 -9.96
CA VAL A 369 27.48 -7.81 -10.29
C VAL A 369 27.05 -8.16 -11.71
N GLN A 370 27.97 -8.17 -12.66
CA GLN A 370 27.70 -8.60 -14.02
C GLN A 370 27.28 -10.07 -14.09
N ARG A 371 27.98 -10.96 -13.37
CA ARG A 371 27.58 -12.37 -13.26
C ARG A 371 26.18 -12.50 -12.64
N GLY A 372 25.90 -11.75 -11.59
CA GLY A 372 24.57 -11.72 -10.96
C GLY A 372 23.46 -11.30 -11.93
N LYS A 373 23.73 -10.32 -12.80
CA LYS A 373 22.79 -9.91 -13.87
C LYS A 373 22.58 -11.03 -14.88
N GLU A 374 23.61 -11.73 -15.29
CA GLU A 374 23.49 -12.90 -16.17
C GLU A 374 22.62 -13.97 -15.51
N VAL A 375 22.90 -14.34 -14.27
CA VAL A 375 22.11 -15.31 -13.50
C VAL A 375 20.64 -14.89 -13.40
N PHE A 376 20.37 -13.62 -13.12
CA PHE A 376 19.01 -13.06 -13.05
C PHE A 376 18.23 -13.34 -14.35
N ASN A 377 18.87 -13.16 -15.50
CA ASN A 377 18.27 -13.47 -16.80
C ASN A 377 18.18 -14.98 -17.06
N GLU A 378 19.24 -15.73 -16.80
CA GLU A 378 19.34 -17.17 -17.09
C GLU A 378 18.28 -18.00 -16.32
N ILE A 379 18.03 -17.68 -15.06
CA ILE A 379 17.05 -18.41 -14.24
C ILE A 379 15.62 -17.92 -14.42
N GLY A 380 15.40 -16.77 -15.10
CA GLY A 380 14.08 -16.31 -15.51
C GLY A 380 13.47 -15.23 -14.62
N CYS A 381 14.20 -14.60 -13.70
CA CYS A 381 13.68 -13.49 -12.87
C CYS A 381 13.18 -12.33 -13.73
N ALA A 382 13.87 -12.04 -14.84
CA ALA A 382 13.53 -10.95 -15.75
C ALA A 382 12.19 -11.15 -16.50
N ALA A 383 11.59 -12.32 -16.44
CA ALA A 383 10.28 -12.57 -17.05
C ALA A 383 9.17 -11.74 -16.38
N CYS A 384 9.19 -11.66 -15.02
CA CYS A 384 8.27 -10.83 -14.25
C CYS A 384 8.96 -9.51 -13.83
N HIS A 385 10.19 -9.57 -13.36
CA HIS A 385 10.99 -8.38 -13.05
C HIS A 385 11.61 -7.80 -14.32
N ARG A 386 10.75 -7.38 -15.25
CA ARG A 386 11.16 -6.74 -16.52
C ARG A 386 12.11 -5.58 -16.24
N PRO A 387 13.33 -5.56 -16.82
CA PRO A 387 14.34 -4.58 -16.47
C PRO A 387 13.96 -3.14 -16.73
N SER A 388 13.37 -2.85 -17.91
CA SER A 388 13.20 -1.45 -18.32
C SER A 388 11.89 -1.19 -19.06
N TRP A 389 11.49 0.07 -18.99
CA TRP A 389 10.38 0.65 -19.74
C TRP A 389 10.82 1.96 -20.37
N LYS A 390 10.13 2.36 -21.44
CA LYS A 390 10.27 3.67 -22.04
C LYS A 390 8.97 4.44 -21.82
N THR A 391 9.09 5.62 -21.23
CA THR A 391 7.98 6.57 -21.17
C THR A 391 7.81 7.23 -22.53
N THR A 392 6.64 7.78 -22.81
CA THR A 392 6.35 8.54 -24.02
C THR A 392 6.05 9.99 -23.67
N THR A 393 4.87 10.47 -23.95
CA THR A 393 4.45 11.85 -23.69
C THR A 393 4.15 12.13 -22.21
N ASP A 394 4.02 11.09 -21.41
CA ASP A 394 3.59 11.19 -20.00
C ASP A 394 2.30 12.02 -19.86
N ASN A 395 1.21 11.51 -20.39
CA ASN A 395 -0.11 12.11 -20.27
C ASN A 395 -0.74 11.72 -18.93
N TYR A 396 -0.12 12.16 -17.85
CA TYR A 396 -0.63 11.91 -16.50
C TYR A 396 -2.00 12.55 -16.31
N TRP A 397 -2.81 11.96 -15.45
CA TRP A 397 -4.05 12.59 -15.02
C TRP A 397 -3.73 13.76 -14.07
N ASN A 398 -4.17 14.97 -14.46
CA ASN A 398 -4.07 16.15 -13.61
C ASN A 398 -5.42 16.38 -12.93
N PRO A 399 -5.54 16.13 -11.60
CA PRO A 399 -6.81 16.28 -10.90
C PRO A 399 -7.38 17.69 -11.04
N GLN A 400 -8.71 17.80 -11.14
CA GLN A 400 -9.38 19.11 -11.26
C GLN A 400 -9.01 20.08 -10.13
N ILE A 401 -8.83 19.57 -8.92
CA ILE A 401 -8.37 20.36 -7.77
C ILE A 401 -7.01 21.04 -8.01
N ILE A 402 -6.17 20.48 -8.87
CA ILE A 402 -4.88 21.06 -9.31
C ILE A 402 -5.07 21.84 -10.60
N ALA A 403 -5.73 21.26 -11.59
CA ALA A 403 -5.87 21.84 -12.92
C ALA A 403 -6.59 23.22 -12.91
N LYS A 404 -7.61 23.37 -12.07
CA LYS A 404 -8.33 24.64 -11.90
C LYS A 404 -7.46 25.79 -11.37
N GLN A 405 -6.33 25.47 -10.73
CA GLN A 405 -5.34 26.44 -10.28
C GLN A 405 -4.33 26.79 -11.37
N ASN A 406 -4.46 26.22 -12.56
CA ASN A 406 -3.49 26.33 -13.65
C ASN A 406 -2.08 25.85 -13.26
N LEU A 407 -2.01 24.82 -12.45
CA LEU A 407 -0.79 24.21 -11.93
C LEU A 407 -0.52 22.87 -12.59
N GLN A 408 0.75 22.49 -12.64
CA GLN A 408 1.22 21.23 -13.25
C GLN A 408 2.04 20.43 -12.24
N LEU A 409 2.24 19.16 -12.58
CA LEU A 409 3.05 18.21 -11.85
C LEU A 409 4.32 17.85 -12.64
N PRO A 410 5.36 17.31 -12.00
CA PRO A 410 6.55 16.84 -12.71
C PRO A 410 6.19 15.84 -13.83
N ARG A 411 6.78 16.00 -15.01
CA ARG A 411 6.49 15.20 -16.21
C ARG A 411 7.75 14.49 -16.69
N TYR A 412 7.59 13.23 -17.09
CA TYR A 412 8.68 12.31 -17.44
C TYR A 412 8.57 11.85 -18.89
N GLN A 413 8.86 12.76 -19.83
CA GLN A 413 8.72 12.50 -21.27
C GLN A 413 9.94 11.79 -21.84
N ASN A 414 9.69 10.77 -22.68
CA ASN A 414 10.70 10.10 -23.50
C ASN A 414 11.94 9.60 -22.73
N GLN A 415 11.73 9.08 -21.53
CA GLN A 415 12.80 8.54 -20.68
C GLN A 415 12.80 7.02 -20.69
N THR A 416 13.99 6.43 -20.59
CA THR A 416 14.13 5.01 -20.23
C THR A 416 14.32 4.90 -18.73
N ILE A 417 13.53 4.04 -18.10
CA ILE A 417 13.57 3.76 -16.67
C ILE A 417 13.81 2.28 -16.43
N TRP A 418 14.43 1.93 -15.31
CA TRP A 418 14.80 0.55 -14.96
C TRP A 418 14.20 0.11 -13.63
N PRO A 419 12.86 -0.07 -13.54
CA PRO A 419 12.21 -0.44 -12.28
C PRO A 419 12.31 -1.93 -11.93
N TYR A 420 12.64 -2.79 -12.88
CA TYR A 420 12.63 -4.24 -12.69
C TYR A 420 11.27 -4.75 -12.19
N THR A 421 10.23 -4.42 -12.93
CA THR A 421 8.85 -4.89 -12.76
C THR A 421 8.12 -4.89 -14.09
N ASP A 422 7.23 -5.85 -14.27
CA ASP A 422 6.30 -5.91 -15.41
C ASP A 422 5.00 -5.14 -15.16
N MET A 423 4.79 -4.59 -13.97
CA MET A 423 3.56 -3.91 -13.55
C MET A 423 2.32 -4.82 -13.55
N ILE A 424 2.50 -6.12 -13.45
CA ILE A 424 1.44 -7.13 -13.53
C ILE A 424 1.36 -7.91 -12.21
N GLN A 425 0.18 -8.42 -11.88
CA GLN A 425 0.02 -9.34 -10.77
C GLN A 425 0.35 -10.78 -11.18
N HIS A 426 1.06 -11.46 -10.27
CA HIS A 426 1.33 -12.89 -10.35
C HIS A 426 0.91 -13.60 -9.06
N ARG A 427 0.57 -14.88 -9.16
CA ARG A 427 0.27 -15.72 -8.01
C ARG A 427 1.54 -16.30 -7.41
N LEU A 428 1.75 -16.05 -6.11
CA LEU A 428 2.92 -16.55 -5.36
C LEU A 428 2.59 -17.71 -4.43
N TYR A 429 1.34 -17.90 -4.04
CA TYR A 429 0.87 -18.98 -3.15
C TYR A 429 1.68 -19.14 -1.86
N MET A 430 2.03 -18.04 -1.22
CA MET A 430 2.77 -18.06 0.04
C MET A 430 1.84 -18.39 1.21
N LYS A 431 2.34 -19.13 2.19
CA LYS A 431 1.58 -19.43 3.42
C LYS A 431 1.19 -18.12 4.12
N ASN A 432 -0.09 -17.99 4.48
CA ASN A 432 -0.66 -16.76 5.06
C ASN A 432 -0.42 -15.50 4.21
N GLY A 433 -0.42 -15.66 2.90
CA GLY A 433 -0.42 -14.54 1.95
C GLY A 433 -1.75 -13.79 1.92
N ILE A 434 -1.81 -12.71 1.14
CA ILE A 434 -3.02 -11.88 0.96
C ILE A 434 -3.46 -11.84 -0.51
N HIS A 435 -4.63 -11.24 -0.74
CA HIS A 435 -5.17 -10.94 -2.08
C HIS A 435 -5.30 -12.16 -3.00
N GLY A 436 -5.71 -13.31 -2.46
CA GLY A 436 -5.83 -14.54 -3.24
C GLY A 436 -4.51 -15.02 -3.81
N SER A 437 -3.41 -14.73 -3.10
CA SER A 437 -2.03 -14.92 -3.55
C SER A 437 -1.62 -14.08 -4.77
N TRP A 438 -2.50 -13.22 -5.29
CA TRP A 438 -2.19 -12.28 -6.34
C TRP A 438 -1.43 -11.07 -5.79
N CYS A 439 -0.25 -10.81 -6.34
CA CYS A 439 0.58 -9.70 -5.89
C CYS A 439 1.26 -9.05 -7.11
N ARG A 440 1.18 -7.73 -7.22
CA ARG A 440 1.91 -7.01 -8.26
C ARG A 440 3.41 -7.22 -8.09
N THR A 441 4.11 -7.52 -9.19
CA THR A 441 5.57 -7.55 -9.20
C THR A 441 6.14 -6.24 -8.66
N THR A 442 6.83 -6.32 -7.53
CA THR A 442 7.40 -5.14 -6.86
C THR A 442 8.60 -4.62 -7.65
N PRO A 443 8.73 -3.31 -7.88
CA PRO A 443 9.95 -2.72 -8.41
C PRO A 443 11.16 -3.05 -7.53
N LEU A 444 12.28 -3.40 -8.16
CA LEU A 444 13.50 -3.76 -7.42
C LEU A 444 14.50 -2.60 -7.31
N TRP A 445 14.31 -1.53 -8.07
CA TRP A 445 15.21 -0.38 -8.06
C TRP A 445 15.34 0.26 -6.68
N GLY A 446 16.56 0.66 -6.33
CA GLY A 446 16.87 1.31 -5.07
C GLY A 446 16.78 0.43 -3.82
N ARG A 447 16.31 -0.81 -3.93
CA ARG A 447 16.09 -1.70 -2.77
C ARG A 447 17.38 -2.08 -2.04
N GLY A 448 18.48 -2.15 -2.73
CA GLY A 448 19.78 -2.41 -2.11
C GLY A 448 20.26 -1.32 -1.14
N LEU A 449 19.61 -0.16 -1.15
CA LEU A 449 19.87 0.95 -0.23
C LEU A 449 18.87 1.03 0.93
N SER A 450 17.94 0.07 1.05
CA SER A 450 16.94 0.09 2.10
C SER A 450 17.57 0.16 3.49
N LEU A 451 18.57 -0.67 3.78
CA LEU A 451 19.18 -0.74 5.11
C LEU A 451 19.76 0.62 5.55
N ILE A 452 20.49 1.31 4.69
CA ILE A 452 21.12 2.60 5.03
C ILE A 452 20.11 3.76 5.10
N ASN A 453 18.97 3.64 4.43
CA ASN A 453 17.94 4.69 4.46
C ASN A 453 16.89 4.43 5.54
N THR A 454 16.36 3.21 5.63
CA THR A 454 15.21 2.89 6.49
C THR A 454 15.59 2.12 7.75
N GLY A 455 16.82 1.64 7.86
CA GLY A 455 17.25 0.77 8.95
C GLY A 455 16.75 -0.68 8.83
N ALA A 456 16.17 -1.05 7.69
CA ALA A 456 15.65 -2.40 7.42
C ALA A 456 15.81 -2.78 5.95
N GLU A 457 15.97 -4.08 5.70
CA GLU A 457 16.02 -4.63 4.35
C GLU A 457 14.97 -5.71 4.10
N ASP A 458 13.90 -5.67 4.88
CA ASP A 458 12.79 -6.62 4.74
C ASP A 458 12.14 -6.53 3.34
N ARG A 459 11.68 -7.68 2.86
CA ARG A 459 11.14 -7.88 1.51
C ARG A 459 9.77 -8.53 1.55
N LEU A 460 9.09 -8.53 0.39
CA LEU A 460 7.76 -9.02 0.14
C LEU A 460 6.67 -8.13 0.76
N HIS A 461 5.41 -8.44 0.43
CA HIS A 461 4.24 -7.61 0.77
C HIS A 461 3.91 -7.53 2.27
N ASP A 462 4.53 -8.36 3.09
CA ASP A 462 4.33 -8.39 4.54
C ASP A 462 5.66 -8.38 5.33
N CYS A 463 6.78 -8.09 4.68
CA CYS A 463 8.11 -8.05 5.28
C CYS A 463 8.55 -9.39 5.90
N ARG A 464 8.03 -10.52 5.40
CA ARG A 464 8.41 -11.85 5.90
C ARG A 464 9.83 -12.26 5.53
N ALA A 465 10.36 -11.76 4.43
CA ALA A 465 11.72 -12.05 3.99
C ALA A 465 12.69 -11.01 4.57
N ARG A 466 13.72 -11.46 5.25
CA ARG A 466 14.70 -10.61 5.93
C ARG A 466 15.87 -10.20 5.02
N ASN A 467 15.95 -10.84 3.85
CA ASN A 467 16.97 -10.60 2.83
C ASN A 467 16.48 -11.10 1.46
N GLU A 468 17.33 -10.92 0.43
CA GLU A 468 17.02 -11.31 -0.94
C GLU A 468 16.87 -12.82 -1.11
N ILE A 469 17.68 -13.62 -0.41
CA ILE A 469 17.63 -15.09 -0.48
C ILE A 469 16.28 -15.60 0.02
N GLU A 470 15.83 -15.13 1.17
CA GLU A 470 14.53 -15.50 1.72
C GLU A 470 13.38 -15.07 0.80
N ALA A 471 13.48 -13.86 0.20
CA ALA A 471 12.49 -13.38 -0.75
C ALA A 471 12.40 -14.29 -1.99
N ILE A 472 13.52 -14.67 -2.56
CA ILE A 472 13.57 -15.59 -3.72
C ILE A 472 12.97 -16.94 -3.33
N LEU A 473 13.37 -17.51 -2.20
CA LEU A 473 12.90 -18.83 -1.76
C LEU A 473 11.40 -18.87 -1.51
N TRP A 474 10.79 -17.78 -1.02
CA TRP A 474 9.35 -17.70 -0.85
C TRP A 474 8.57 -17.78 -2.18
N HIS A 475 9.16 -17.39 -3.31
CA HIS A 475 8.55 -17.59 -4.64
C HIS A 475 8.44 -19.08 -5.01
N GLY A 476 9.11 -19.95 -4.30
CA GLY A 476 9.11 -21.40 -4.50
C GLY A 476 8.34 -22.20 -3.45
N TYR A 477 7.49 -21.56 -2.65
CA TYR A 477 6.71 -22.24 -1.62
C TYR A 477 5.84 -23.37 -2.19
N SER A 478 5.22 -23.17 -3.34
CA SER A 478 4.40 -24.16 -4.07
C SER A 478 4.72 -24.17 -5.56
N LYS A 479 4.58 -25.33 -6.22
CA LYS A 479 4.67 -25.43 -7.69
C LYS A 479 3.64 -24.60 -8.44
N LYS A 480 2.57 -24.19 -7.77
CA LYS A 480 1.54 -23.32 -8.33
C LYS A 480 2.01 -21.87 -8.50
N SER A 481 3.06 -21.48 -7.78
CA SER A 481 3.64 -20.13 -7.88
C SER A 481 4.21 -19.88 -9.28
N ASP A 482 3.91 -18.72 -9.85
CA ASP A 482 4.50 -18.30 -11.13
C ASP A 482 6.02 -18.14 -11.06
N GLY A 483 6.57 -17.86 -9.86
CA GLY A 483 8.00 -17.79 -9.60
C GLY A 483 8.69 -19.12 -9.36
N TYR A 484 7.97 -20.23 -9.28
CA TYR A 484 8.52 -21.51 -8.83
C TYR A 484 9.70 -22.02 -9.68
N ARG A 485 9.58 -21.94 -11.01
CA ARG A 485 10.64 -22.43 -11.92
C ARG A 485 11.95 -21.66 -11.73
N ALA A 486 11.88 -20.35 -11.64
CA ALA A 486 13.03 -19.50 -11.41
C ALA A 486 13.67 -19.80 -10.03
N THR A 487 12.84 -19.95 -9.00
CA THR A 487 13.29 -20.28 -7.66
C THR A 487 13.92 -21.66 -7.59
N LEU A 488 13.37 -22.67 -8.27
CA LEU A 488 13.97 -24.00 -8.32
C LEU A 488 15.36 -23.97 -8.98
N LYS A 489 15.53 -23.20 -10.05
CA LYS A 489 16.83 -22.98 -10.66
C LYS A 489 17.81 -22.29 -9.70
N PHE A 490 17.35 -21.23 -9.01
CA PHE A 490 18.14 -20.57 -7.97
C PHE A 490 18.58 -21.53 -6.87
N TYR A 491 17.65 -22.34 -6.36
CA TYR A 491 17.90 -23.35 -5.34
C TYR A 491 19.00 -24.33 -5.70
N LYS A 492 19.12 -24.66 -6.99
CA LYS A 492 20.13 -25.59 -7.53
C LYS A 492 21.44 -24.92 -7.94
N LEU A 493 21.54 -23.58 -7.88
CA LEU A 493 22.77 -22.88 -8.27
C LEU A 493 23.91 -23.17 -7.30
N PRO A 494 25.16 -23.13 -7.80
CA PRO A 494 26.31 -23.03 -6.93
C PRO A 494 26.24 -21.78 -6.04
N LYS A 495 26.80 -21.85 -4.83
CA LYS A 495 26.81 -20.71 -3.90
C LYS A 495 27.35 -19.43 -4.52
N ALA A 496 28.41 -19.51 -5.32
CA ALA A 496 29.01 -18.34 -5.98
C ALA A 496 28.01 -17.60 -6.89
N ASP A 497 27.17 -18.32 -7.60
CA ASP A 497 26.12 -17.72 -8.47
C ASP A 497 24.95 -17.16 -7.65
N ARG A 498 24.56 -17.81 -6.55
CA ARG A 498 23.58 -17.25 -5.61
C ARG A 498 24.07 -15.93 -5.02
N ASP A 499 25.30 -15.89 -4.57
CA ASP A 499 25.93 -14.69 -3.98
C ASP A 499 26.04 -13.57 -5.03
N ALA A 500 26.40 -13.91 -6.27
CA ALA A 500 26.45 -12.95 -7.39
C ALA A 500 25.09 -12.34 -7.69
N LEU A 501 24.02 -13.15 -7.70
CA LEU A 501 22.65 -12.66 -7.88
C LEU A 501 22.25 -11.68 -6.78
N VAL A 502 22.52 -12.00 -5.52
CA VAL A 502 22.25 -11.10 -4.38
C VAL A 502 23.01 -9.78 -4.54
N LYS A 503 24.28 -9.85 -4.94
CA LYS A 503 25.12 -8.68 -5.18
C LYS A 503 24.55 -7.79 -6.29
N PHE A 504 24.04 -8.38 -7.37
CA PHE A 504 23.35 -7.65 -8.44
C PHE A 504 22.05 -6.98 -7.92
N LEU A 505 21.20 -7.71 -7.20
CA LEU A 505 19.96 -7.15 -6.65
C LEU A 505 20.22 -5.98 -5.68
N ARG A 506 21.36 -5.99 -4.99
CA ARG A 506 21.77 -4.87 -4.14
C ARG A 506 22.41 -3.70 -4.90
N ALA A 507 22.77 -3.91 -6.15
CA ALA A 507 23.39 -2.89 -6.98
C ALA A 507 22.36 -2.03 -7.74
N ILE A 508 21.20 -2.57 -8.02
CA ILE A 508 20.13 -1.90 -8.79
C ILE A 508 19.20 -1.07 -7.93
#